data_ed580459ca26c7d7864f494839a35353
#
_entry.id   ed580459ca26c7d7864f494839a35353
#
_cell.length_a   1.000
_cell.length_b   1.000
_cell.length_c   1.000
_cell.angle_alpha   90.00
_cell.angle_beta   90.00
_cell.angle_gamma   90.00
#
_symmetry.space_group_name_H-M   'P 1'
#
loop_
_entity.id
_entity.type
_entity.pdbx_description
1 polymer ?
#
loop_
_entity_poly.entity_id
_entity_poly.type
_entity_poly.pdbx_seq_one_letter_code
_entity_poly.pdbx_strand_id
1 'polypeptide(L)'
;MSKDKNKAHPLNVVIYWHMHQPEYRDLRSGEYHLPWTYLHTIKDYIDMAAHLENSEGARVVVNFAPVLLEQIDDYAQQLEGYLHHGKALRDPLLSALADPVLPHDTESRIHIIKSC
;
A
#
# COMPACT_ATOMS: atom_id res chain seq x y z
N MET A 1 22.43 44.15 36.56
CA MET A 1 22.93 42.99 35.81
C MET A 1 21.75 42.18 35.30
N SER A 2 21.35 42.44 34.09
CA SER A 2 20.24 41.73 33.43
C SER A 2 20.72 40.34 33.03
N LYS A 3 20.08 39.31 33.55
CA LYS A 3 20.29 37.93 33.07
C LYS A 3 19.46 37.81 31.80
N ASP A 4 20.13 37.95 30.66
CA ASP A 4 19.58 37.50 29.39
C ASP A 4 19.34 35.97 29.49
N LYS A 5 18.08 35.63 29.77
CA LYS A 5 17.63 34.24 29.67
C LYS A 5 17.73 33.88 28.21
N ASN A 6 18.64 32.98 27.91
CA ASN A 6 18.81 32.29 26.64
C ASN A 6 17.43 31.81 26.16
N LYS A 7 16.74 32.61 25.36
CA LYS A 7 15.50 32.18 24.71
C LYS A 7 15.91 31.13 23.71
N ALA A 8 15.75 29.86 24.08
CA ALA A 8 15.86 28.77 23.12
C ALA A 8 14.85 29.04 22.00
N HIS A 9 15.34 29.23 20.78
CA HIS A 9 14.47 29.34 19.63
C HIS A 9 13.87 27.96 19.36
N PRO A 10 12.54 27.84 19.19
CA PRO A 10 11.92 26.57 18.88
C PRO A 10 12.46 26.04 17.55
N LEU A 11 12.83 24.77 17.54
CA LEU A 11 13.17 24.07 16.31
C LEU A 11 11.89 23.69 15.55
N ASN A 12 11.77 24.14 14.33
CA ASN A 12 10.67 23.71 13.47
C ASN A 12 11.06 22.39 12.78
N VAL A 13 10.25 21.36 12.99
CA VAL A 13 10.43 20.05 12.36
C VAL A 13 9.26 19.80 11.40
N VAL A 14 9.57 19.43 10.18
CA VAL A 14 8.60 19.00 9.18
C VAL A 14 8.80 17.52 8.93
N ILE A 15 7.74 16.74 9.15
CA ILE A 15 7.73 15.32 8.79
C ILE A 15 7.10 15.23 7.39
N TYR A 16 7.85 14.65 6.47
CA TYR A 16 7.42 14.44 5.08
C TYR A 16 7.47 12.96 4.75
N TRP A 17 6.32 12.39 4.37
CA TRP A 17 6.22 11.00 3.91
C TRP A 17 6.09 10.96 2.40
N HIS A 18 6.99 10.24 1.77
CA HIS A 18 6.92 9.94 0.34
C HIS A 18 6.47 8.50 0.16
N MET A 19 5.24 8.31 -0.31
CA MET A 19 4.65 7.00 -0.56
C MET A 19 4.77 6.67 -2.03
N HIS A 20 5.52 5.62 -2.31
CA HIS A 20 5.82 5.17 -3.67
C HIS A 20 5.90 3.65 -3.72
N GLN A 21 5.36 3.07 -4.79
CA GLN A 21 5.63 1.72 -5.24
C GLN A 21 5.95 1.77 -6.73
N PRO A 22 6.86 0.92 -7.23
CA PRO A 22 7.07 0.77 -8.67
C PRO A 22 5.81 0.28 -9.37
N GLU A 23 5.78 0.36 -10.69
CA GLU A 23 4.74 -0.30 -11.48
C GLU A 23 4.96 -1.81 -11.47
N TYR A 24 4.02 -2.54 -10.90
CA TYR A 24 4.07 -4.01 -10.81
C TYR A 24 3.16 -4.71 -11.81
N ARG A 25 2.42 -3.97 -12.63
CA ARG A 25 1.54 -4.52 -13.66
C ARG A 25 2.28 -4.72 -14.97
N ASP A 26 1.96 -5.77 -15.67
CA ASP A 26 2.16 -5.78 -17.13
C ASP A 26 1.15 -4.81 -17.75
N LEU A 27 1.64 -3.75 -18.38
CA LEU A 27 0.78 -2.70 -18.95
C LEU A 27 -0.04 -3.17 -20.16
N ARG A 28 0.21 -4.37 -20.71
CA ARG A 28 -0.56 -4.93 -21.80
C ARG A 28 -1.69 -5.82 -21.32
N SER A 29 -1.42 -6.71 -20.35
CA SER A 29 -2.40 -7.63 -19.79
C SER A 29 -3.15 -7.04 -18.58
N GLY A 30 -2.53 -6.11 -17.88
CA GLY A 30 -3.00 -5.60 -16.59
C GLY A 30 -2.77 -6.56 -15.41
N GLU A 31 -2.07 -7.68 -15.65
CA GLU A 31 -1.74 -8.64 -14.60
C GLU A 31 -0.62 -8.13 -13.70
N TYR A 32 -0.71 -8.43 -12.42
CA TYR A 32 0.32 -8.09 -11.45
C TYR A 32 1.39 -9.18 -11.38
N HIS A 33 2.64 -8.78 -11.50
CA HIS A 33 3.78 -9.68 -11.30
C HIS A 33 4.11 -9.87 -9.83
N LEU A 34 3.85 -8.85 -9.00
CA LEU A 34 4.12 -8.84 -7.56
C LEU A 34 2.97 -8.14 -6.82
N PRO A 35 2.59 -8.65 -5.65
CA PRO A 35 1.44 -8.15 -4.89
C PRO A 35 1.76 -6.97 -3.96
N TRP A 36 2.95 -6.38 -4.07
CA TRP A 36 3.46 -5.45 -3.06
C TRP A 36 2.59 -4.21 -2.87
N THR A 37 2.00 -3.65 -3.93
CA THR A 37 1.10 -2.51 -3.77
C THR A 37 -0.10 -2.88 -2.91
N TYR A 38 -0.72 -4.03 -3.15
CA TYR A 38 -1.84 -4.52 -2.33
C TYR A 38 -1.43 -4.70 -0.87
N LEU A 39 -0.36 -5.46 -0.63
CA LEU A 39 0.10 -5.79 0.72
C LEU A 39 0.49 -4.54 1.53
N HIS A 40 1.21 -3.60 0.92
CA HIS A 40 1.55 -2.34 1.57
C HIS A 40 0.32 -1.44 1.81
N THR A 41 -0.65 -1.48 0.92
CA THR A 41 -1.87 -0.68 1.07
C THR A 41 -2.68 -1.12 2.27
N ILE A 42 -2.94 -2.43 2.42
CA ILE A 42 -3.78 -2.96 3.51
C ILE A 42 -3.09 -3.00 4.87
N LYS A 43 -1.79 -2.77 4.93
CA LYS A 43 -1.01 -2.77 6.16
C LYS A 43 -0.36 -1.40 6.38
N ASP A 44 0.72 -1.13 5.70
CA ASP A 44 1.61 -0.01 6.03
C ASP A 44 0.94 1.36 5.84
N TYR A 45 0.24 1.58 4.73
CA TYR A 45 -0.39 2.89 4.46
C TYR A 45 -1.61 3.14 5.33
N ILE A 46 -2.38 2.11 5.66
CA ILE A 46 -3.49 2.22 6.60
C ILE A 46 -2.96 2.49 8.02
N ASP A 47 -1.91 1.80 8.44
CA ASP A 47 -1.30 2.00 9.75
C ASP A 47 -0.73 3.41 9.90
N MET A 48 -0.09 3.96 8.86
CA MET A 48 0.40 5.34 8.86
C MET A 48 -0.73 6.35 9.07
N ALA A 49 -1.85 6.18 8.37
CA ALA A 49 -3.04 7.02 8.55
C ALA A 49 -3.60 6.89 9.98
N ALA A 50 -3.74 5.67 10.49
CA ALA A 50 -4.24 5.40 11.83
C ALA A 50 -3.35 6.02 12.92
N HIS A 51 -2.03 6.01 12.76
CA HIS A 51 -1.11 6.68 13.68
C HIS A 51 -1.33 8.19 13.72
N LEU A 52 -1.60 8.83 12.58
CA LEU A 52 -1.93 10.26 12.53
C LEU A 52 -3.26 10.57 13.23
N GLU A 53 -4.28 9.78 12.96
CA GLU A 53 -5.61 9.94 13.56
C GLU A 53 -5.57 9.80 15.09
N ASN A 54 -4.71 8.90 15.60
CA ASN A 54 -4.55 8.65 17.04
C ASN A 54 -3.54 9.59 17.73
N SER A 55 -2.87 10.48 17.00
CA SER A 55 -1.85 11.38 17.54
C SER A 55 -2.35 12.81 17.56
N GLU A 56 -2.87 13.26 18.71
CA GLU A 56 -3.41 14.61 18.87
C GLU A 56 -2.36 15.67 18.50
N GLY A 57 -2.74 16.57 17.60
CA GLY A 57 -1.89 17.67 17.15
C GLY A 57 -0.78 17.28 16.18
N ALA A 58 -0.65 16.00 15.80
CA ALA A 58 0.31 15.58 14.80
C ALA A 58 -0.01 16.21 13.44
N ARG A 59 1.04 16.65 12.73
CA ARG A 59 0.93 17.19 11.39
C ARG A 59 2.07 16.64 10.54
N VAL A 60 1.72 16.14 9.37
CA VAL A 60 2.68 15.63 8.39
C VAL A 60 2.32 16.11 7.01
N VAL A 61 3.29 16.12 6.12
CA VAL A 61 3.07 16.26 4.68
C VAL A 61 3.14 14.88 4.08
N VAL A 62 2.15 14.50 3.30
CA VAL A 62 2.12 13.21 2.61
C VAL A 62 2.15 13.45 1.11
N ASN A 63 3.07 12.80 0.42
CA ASN A 63 3.18 12.80 -1.03
C ASN A 63 2.94 11.37 -1.54
N PHE A 64 1.98 11.21 -2.43
CA PHE A 64 1.72 9.96 -3.12
C PHE A 64 2.24 10.03 -4.55
N ALA A 65 3.05 9.08 -4.95
CA ALA A 65 3.43 8.94 -6.35
C ALA A 65 2.20 8.54 -7.19
N PRO A 66 1.96 9.16 -8.36
CA PRO A 66 0.79 8.84 -9.20
C PRO A 66 0.68 7.35 -9.54
N VAL A 67 1.80 6.70 -9.85
CA VAL A 67 1.85 5.25 -10.14
C VAL A 67 1.36 4.39 -8.98
N LEU A 68 1.55 4.84 -7.73
CA LEU A 68 1.02 4.16 -6.55
C LEU A 68 -0.50 4.33 -6.48
N LEU A 69 -1.01 5.55 -6.68
CA LEU A 69 -2.45 5.82 -6.63
C LEU A 69 -3.22 5.05 -7.70
N GLU A 70 -2.68 4.99 -8.92
CA GLU A 70 -3.28 4.23 -10.02
C GLU A 70 -3.39 2.73 -9.68
N GLN A 71 -2.37 2.15 -9.07
CA GLN A 71 -2.41 0.75 -8.67
C GLN A 71 -3.36 0.50 -7.49
N ILE A 72 -3.43 1.40 -6.52
CA ILE A 72 -4.40 1.31 -5.41
C ILE A 72 -5.84 1.36 -5.95
N ASP A 73 -6.13 2.29 -6.85
CA ASP A 73 -7.44 2.42 -7.47
C ASP A 73 -7.79 1.18 -8.30
N ASP A 74 -6.82 0.64 -9.04
CA ASP A 74 -7.00 -0.60 -9.81
C ASP A 74 -7.33 -1.80 -8.90
N TYR A 75 -6.64 -1.96 -7.76
CA TYR A 75 -6.97 -2.99 -6.78
C TYR A 75 -8.37 -2.79 -6.17
N ALA A 76 -8.75 -1.57 -5.86
CA ALA A 76 -10.09 -1.27 -5.34
C ALA A 76 -11.17 -1.69 -6.35
N GLN A 77 -11.00 -1.36 -7.63
CA GLN A 77 -11.92 -1.75 -8.70
C GLN A 77 -11.95 -3.27 -8.92
N GLN A 78 -10.81 -3.96 -8.83
CA GLN A 78 -10.75 -5.41 -8.93
C GLN A 78 -11.51 -6.09 -7.79
N LEU A 79 -11.30 -5.63 -6.55
CA LEU A 79 -11.99 -6.17 -5.37
C LEU A 79 -13.50 -5.92 -5.44
N GLU A 80 -13.93 -4.73 -5.83
CA GLU A 80 -15.35 -4.44 -6.05
C GLU A 80 -15.95 -5.35 -7.13
N GLY A 81 -15.25 -5.50 -8.25
CA GLY A 81 -15.64 -6.40 -9.32
C GLY A 81 -15.74 -7.86 -8.89
N TYR A 82 -14.79 -8.33 -8.08
CA TYR A 82 -14.80 -9.69 -7.54
C TYR A 82 -15.95 -9.91 -6.56
N LEU A 83 -16.09 -9.03 -5.58
CA LEU A 83 -17.08 -9.19 -4.50
C LEU A 83 -18.53 -9.05 -4.99
N HIS A 84 -18.79 -8.16 -5.91
CA HIS A 84 -20.16 -7.83 -6.33
C HIS A 84 -20.56 -8.42 -7.69
N HIS A 85 -19.58 -8.78 -8.52
CA HIS A 85 -19.84 -9.20 -9.89
C HIS A 85 -19.16 -10.51 -10.29
N GLY A 86 -18.45 -11.17 -9.38
CA GLY A 86 -17.73 -12.43 -9.65
C GLY A 86 -16.64 -12.33 -10.71
N LYS A 87 -16.07 -11.13 -10.92
CA LYS A 87 -14.97 -10.94 -11.86
C LYS A 87 -13.69 -11.54 -11.33
N ALA A 88 -12.85 -12.08 -12.20
CA ALA A 88 -11.53 -12.60 -11.82
C ALA A 88 -10.61 -11.47 -11.34
N LEU A 89 -9.78 -11.79 -10.35
CA LEU A 89 -8.70 -10.93 -9.88
C LEU A 89 -7.48 -11.07 -10.80
N ARG A 90 -6.77 -9.99 -11.05
CA ARG A 90 -5.59 -9.96 -11.92
C ARG A 90 -4.26 -10.08 -11.17
N ASP A 91 -4.32 -10.12 -9.86
CA ASP A 91 -3.17 -10.44 -9.02
C ASP A 91 -3.17 -11.95 -8.72
N PRO A 92 -2.14 -12.70 -9.12
CA PRO A 92 -2.09 -14.14 -8.91
C PRO A 92 -2.11 -14.57 -7.45
N LEU A 93 -1.45 -13.81 -6.56
CA LEU A 93 -1.47 -14.11 -5.12
C LEU A 93 -2.87 -13.87 -4.55
N LEU A 94 -3.46 -12.72 -4.83
CA LEU A 94 -4.79 -12.36 -4.34
C LEU A 94 -5.85 -13.32 -4.89
N SER A 95 -5.75 -13.70 -6.17
CA SER A 95 -6.62 -14.71 -6.78
C SER A 95 -6.50 -16.05 -6.07
N ALA A 96 -5.27 -16.49 -5.79
CA ALA A 96 -5.04 -17.78 -5.11
C ALA A 96 -5.53 -17.77 -3.65
N LEU A 97 -5.44 -16.64 -2.95
CA LEU A 97 -5.95 -16.50 -1.58
C LEU A 97 -7.48 -16.42 -1.52
N ALA A 98 -8.09 -15.88 -2.56
CA ALA A 98 -9.55 -15.75 -2.67
C ALA A 98 -10.21 -17.05 -3.17
N ASP A 99 -9.47 -17.93 -3.83
CA ASP A 99 -9.98 -19.22 -4.31
C ASP A 99 -10.03 -20.23 -3.14
N PRO A 100 -11.19 -20.86 -2.88
CA PRO A 100 -11.31 -21.91 -1.85
C PRO A 100 -10.53 -23.18 -2.21
N VAL A 101 -10.09 -23.34 -3.45
CA VAL A 101 -9.37 -24.52 -3.94
C VAL A 101 -7.95 -24.14 -4.32
N LEU A 102 -6.97 -24.58 -3.52
CA LEU A 102 -5.56 -24.40 -3.83
C LEU A 102 -5.18 -25.14 -5.13
N PRO A 103 -4.29 -24.58 -5.96
CA PRO A 103 -3.78 -25.28 -7.14
C PRO A 103 -3.23 -26.66 -6.80
N HIS A 104 -3.50 -27.65 -7.64
CA HIS A 104 -3.00 -29.01 -7.45
C HIS A 104 -1.56 -29.20 -7.96
N ASP A 105 -1.14 -28.38 -8.92
CA ASP A 105 0.18 -28.45 -9.49
C ASP A 105 1.25 -27.80 -8.61
N THR A 106 2.43 -28.41 -8.60
CA THR A 106 3.54 -28.00 -7.75
C THR A 106 4.11 -26.62 -8.14
N GLU A 107 4.08 -26.28 -9.42
CA GLU A 107 4.66 -25.04 -9.93
C GLU A 107 3.85 -23.83 -9.46
N SER A 108 2.53 -23.88 -9.60
CA SER A 108 1.62 -22.83 -9.11
C SER A 108 1.71 -22.67 -7.59
N ARG A 109 1.82 -23.78 -6.84
CA ARG A 109 1.99 -23.73 -5.37
C ARG A 109 3.32 -23.07 -4.96
N ILE A 110 4.42 -23.41 -5.67
CA ILE A 110 5.72 -22.79 -5.42
C ILE A 110 5.67 -21.29 -5.76
N HIS A 111 4.98 -20.92 -6.83
CA HIS A 111 4.82 -19.51 -7.20
C HIS A 111 4.12 -18.72 -6.09
N ILE A 112 3.01 -19.22 -5.55
CA ILE A 112 2.29 -18.60 -4.43
C ILE A 112 3.21 -18.43 -3.22
N ILE A 113 3.94 -19.48 -2.83
CA ILE A 113 4.84 -19.44 -1.67
C ILE A 113 5.97 -18.42 -1.86
N LYS A 114 6.50 -18.29 -3.08
CA LYS A 114 7.58 -17.33 -3.38
C LYS A 114 7.09 -15.88 -3.50
N SER A 115 5.78 -15.68 -3.68
CA SER A 115 5.15 -14.35 -3.78
C SER A 115 4.74 -13.79 -2.41
N CYS A 116 4.76 -14.63 -1.37
CA CYS A 116 4.56 -14.22 0.03
C CYS A 116 5.89 -13.81 0.69
#